data_64fcb9c3d8725c6fce333e1f3fb36b18
#
_entry.id   64fcb9c3d8725c6fce333e1f3fb36b18
#
_cell.length_a   1.000
_cell.length_b   1.000
_cell.length_c   1.000
_cell.angle_alpha   90.00
_cell.angle_beta   90.00
_cell.angle_gamma   90.00
#
_symmetry.space_group_name_H-M   'P 1'
#
loop_
_entity.id
_entity.type
_entity.pdbx_description
1 polymer ?
#
loop_
_entity_poly.entity_id
_entity_poly.type
_entity_poly.pdbx_seq_one_letter_code
_entity_poly.pdbx_strand_id
1 'polypeptide(L)'
;TGEGIDAMHIGLPVCQERFLEKLESLHKPVVGVHFDGHPISSDTADRVCNAILEAWAPGAQGGEAIAALLTGTANPCGKLPCTVARHEGQIPVYYNHPTNTCYSMTGGTPKNAYIDGAHTPRYCFGHGLSYTKYEYDTLRLEKDAIQADGVLKGRLHVRNAGNKAGTEIVQFYVHDVAASMVRPVKAVSYTHLRAHETEADL
;
A
#
# COMPACT_ATOMS: atom_id res chain seq x y z
N THR A 1 -8.06 -8.31 18.15
CA THR A 1 -7.07 -9.01 17.33
C THR A 1 -6.45 -10.15 18.11
N GLY A 2 -6.86 -11.38 17.88
CA GLY A 2 -6.31 -12.58 18.49
C GLY A 2 -5.76 -13.50 17.41
N GLU A 3 -4.64 -14.15 17.66
CA GLU A 3 -4.13 -15.19 16.79
C GLU A 3 -5.12 -16.37 16.79
N GLY A 4 -5.43 -16.89 15.60
CA GLY A 4 -6.38 -18.01 15.44
C GLY A 4 -7.85 -17.64 15.65
N ILE A 5 -8.20 -16.36 15.71
CA ILE A 5 -9.58 -15.88 15.82
C ILE A 5 -9.84 -14.84 14.74
N ASP A 6 -10.87 -15.07 13.94
CA ASP A 6 -11.29 -14.13 12.90
C ASP A 6 -12.25 -13.07 13.43
N ALA A 7 -12.14 -11.85 12.93
CA ALA A 7 -13.09 -10.78 13.18
C ALA A 7 -14.12 -10.70 12.05
N MET A 8 -15.38 -10.51 12.38
CA MET A 8 -16.44 -10.27 11.40
C MET A 8 -16.37 -8.84 10.81
N HIS A 9 -15.86 -7.89 11.61
CA HIS A 9 -15.71 -6.50 11.24
C HIS A 9 -14.25 -6.13 11.06
N ILE A 10 -13.95 -5.36 10.03
CA ILE A 10 -12.59 -4.88 9.71
C ILE A 10 -12.33 -3.47 10.26
N GLY A 11 -13.31 -2.87 10.93
CA GLY A 11 -13.19 -1.55 11.57
C GLY A 11 -12.49 -1.59 12.92
N LEU A 12 -12.22 -0.41 13.46
CA LEU A 12 -11.75 -0.28 14.84
C LEU A 12 -12.86 -0.61 15.83
N PRO A 13 -12.53 -1.09 17.03
CA PRO A 13 -13.50 -1.21 18.13
C PRO A 13 -14.18 0.13 18.42
N VAL A 14 -15.47 0.11 18.76
CA VAL A 14 -16.27 1.33 18.99
C VAL A 14 -15.64 2.28 20.02
N CYS A 15 -14.98 1.75 21.04
CA CYS A 15 -14.29 2.58 22.03
C CYS A 15 -13.10 3.35 21.45
N GLN A 16 -12.40 2.78 20.48
CA GLN A 16 -11.29 3.45 19.78
C GLN A 16 -11.81 4.49 18.78
N GLU A 17 -12.88 4.19 18.05
CA GLU A 17 -13.56 5.18 17.18
C GLU A 17 -13.97 6.41 18.00
N ARG A 18 -14.66 6.23 19.13
CA ARG A 18 -15.07 7.32 20.04
C ARG A 18 -13.87 8.07 20.63
N PHE A 19 -12.77 7.40 20.86
CA PHE A 19 -11.55 8.05 21.34
C PHE A 19 -10.95 8.97 20.26
N LEU A 20 -10.86 8.49 19.03
CA LEU A 20 -10.41 9.28 17.89
C LEU A 20 -11.31 10.52 17.67
N GLU A 21 -12.63 10.37 17.73
CA GLU A 21 -13.57 11.50 17.64
C GLU A 21 -13.30 12.57 18.71
N LYS A 22 -12.95 12.17 19.94
CA LYS A 22 -12.56 13.10 20.99
C LYS A 22 -11.21 13.78 20.71
N LEU A 23 -10.26 13.07 20.13
CA LEU A 23 -8.96 13.66 19.77
C LEU A 23 -9.13 14.74 18.68
N GLU A 24 -10.06 14.57 17.76
CA GLU A 24 -10.36 15.56 16.71
C GLU A 24 -10.68 16.94 17.31
N SER A 25 -11.42 16.98 18.43
CA SER A 25 -11.79 18.25 19.08
C SER A 25 -10.61 19.00 19.70
N LEU A 26 -9.47 18.36 19.88
CA LEU A 26 -8.27 19.00 20.43
C LEU A 26 -7.49 19.83 19.39
N HIS A 27 -7.81 19.68 18.10
CA HIS A 27 -7.16 20.38 16.99
C HIS A 27 -5.62 20.25 17.01
N LYS A 28 -5.12 19.09 17.42
CA LYS A 28 -3.68 18.74 17.45
C LYS A 28 -3.38 17.73 16.36
N PRO A 29 -2.15 17.73 15.80
CA PRO A 29 -1.73 16.66 14.92
C PRO A 29 -1.82 15.31 15.62
N VAL A 30 -2.43 14.35 14.95
CA VAL A 30 -2.60 12.97 15.45
C VAL A 30 -1.88 12.02 14.49
N VAL A 31 -1.08 11.13 15.04
CA VAL A 31 -0.47 10.03 14.31
C VAL A 31 -1.02 8.73 14.87
N GLY A 32 -1.67 7.95 14.00
CA GLY A 32 -2.14 6.60 14.34
C GLY A 32 -1.02 5.58 14.14
N VAL A 33 -0.86 4.67 15.09
CA VAL A 33 0.00 3.50 14.94
C VAL A 33 -0.85 2.26 15.15
N HIS A 34 -1.05 1.50 14.09
CA HIS A 34 -1.84 0.28 14.13
C HIS A 34 -0.97 -0.91 14.53
N PHE A 35 -1.42 -1.63 15.56
CA PHE A 35 -0.87 -2.93 15.98
C PHE A 35 -1.97 -3.96 15.81
N ASP A 36 -1.95 -4.68 14.72
CA ASP A 36 -3.02 -5.61 14.39
C ASP A 36 -2.52 -6.84 13.61
N GLY A 37 -3.39 -7.84 13.49
CA GLY A 37 -3.13 -9.08 12.77
C GLY A 37 -3.89 -9.17 11.44
N HIS A 38 -4.69 -8.14 11.11
CA HIS A 38 -5.44 -8.02 9.86
C HIS A 38 -5.61 -6.54 9.50
N PRO A 39 -5.81 -6.21 8.22
CA PRO A 39 -6.00 -4.83 7.80
C PRO A 39 -7.19 -4.18 8.50
N ILE A 40 -6.97 -3.02 9.09
CA ILE A 40 -8.01 -2.20 9.71
C ILE A 40 -8.53 -1.17 8.70
N SER A 41 -9.83 -0.98 8.68
CA SER A 41 -10.51 0.00 7.85
C SER A 41 -11.39 0.90 8.72
N SER A 42 -11.00 2.16 8.89
CA SER A 42 -11.72 3.14 9.71
C SER A 42 -11.76 4.50 9.02
N ASP A 43 -12.97 4.98 8.76
CA ASP A 43 -13.18 6.31 8.21
C ASP A 43 -12.83 7.41 9.23
N THR A 44 -13.02 7.12 10.52
CA THR A 44 -12.64 8.03 11.59
C THR A 44 -11.14 8.17 11.69
N ALA A 45 -10.39 7.06 11.61
CA ALA A 45 -8.93 7.11 11.61
C ALA A 45 -8.38 7.91 10.42
N ASP A 46 -8.89 7.67 9.21
CA ASP A 46 -8.48 8.41 8.02
C ASP A 46 -8.78 9.92 8.11
N ARG A 47 -9.87 10.28 8.77
CA ARG A 47 -10.28 11.68 8.94
C ARG A 47 -9.50 12.40 10.03
N VAL A 48 -9.25 11.73 11.14
CA VAL A 48 -8.64 12.33 12.34
C VAL A 48 -7.13 12.29 12.33
N CYS A 49 -6.54 11.20 11.84
CA CYS A 49 -5.10 11.04 11.82
C CYS A 49 -4.47 11.79 10.63
N ASN A 50 -3.46 12.61 10.92
CA ASN A 50 -2.63 13.25 9.90
C ASN A 50 -1.69 12.26 9.19
N ALA A 51 -1.34 11.17 9.87
CA ALA A 51 -0.60 10.05 9.34
C ALA A 51 -0.99 8.75 10.07
N ILE A 52 -0.90 7.65 9.37
CA ILE A 52 -1.12 6.30 9.94
C ILE A 52 0.10 5.45 9.60
N LEU A 53 0.67 4.82 10.62
CA LEU A 53 1.72 3.82 10.51
C LEU A 53 1.10 2.43 10.76
N GLU A 54 1.13 1.60 9.74
CA GLU A 54 0.71 0.20 9.84
C GLU A 54 1.91 -0.63 10.31
N ALA A 55 1.91 -1.00 11.57
CA ALA A 55 3.03 -1.70 12.21
C ALA A 55 2.82 -3.22 12.31
N TRP A 56 1.63 -3.72 12.02
CA TRP A 56 1.28 -5.15 12.18
C TRP A 56 1.70 -5.71 13.55
N ALA A 57 2.42 -6.83 13.55
CA ALA A 57 3.03 -7.44 14.74
C ALA A 57 4.56 -7.20 14.70
N PRO A 58 5.06 -6.06 15.18
CA PRO A 58 6.43 -5.63 14.91
C PRO A 58 7.52 -6.36 15.73
N GLY A 59 7.12 -7.24 16.66
CA GLY A 59 8.05 -8.04 17.47
C GLY A 59 8.80 -7.24 18.53
N ALA A 60 9.89 -7.82 19.05
CA ALA A 60 10.62 -7.29 20.20
C ALA A 60 11.28 -5.92 19.97
N GLN A 61 11.73 -5.63 18.75
CA GLN A 61 12.37 -4.35 18.38
C GLN A 61 11.38 -3.33 17.82
N GLY A 62 10.08 -3.63 17.83
CA GLY A 62 9.03 -2.81 17.23
C GLY A 62 8.95 -1.41 17.80
N GLY A 63 9.10 -1.26 19.12
CA GLY A 63 9.06 0.04 19.76
C GLY A 63 10.20 0.97 19.30
N GLU A 64 11.41 0.46 19.17
CA GLU A 64 12.56 1.21 18.65
C GLU A 64 12.35 1.60 17.18
N ALA A 65 11.92 0.65 16.35
CA ALA A 65 11.66 0.89 14.93
C ALA A 65 10.56 1.96 14.74
N ILE A 66 9.46 1.86 15.47
CA ILE A 66 8.36 2.84 15.41
C ILE A 66 8.85 4.22 15.88
N ALA A 67 9.59 4.31 16.97
CA ALA A 67 10.15 5.57 17.45
C ALA A 67 11.07 6.20 16.40
N ALA A 68 11.93 5.42 15.75
CA ALA A 68 12.81 5.89 14.69
C ALA A 68 12.03 6.44 13.47
N LEU A 69 10.93 5.80 13.09
CA LEU A 69 10.04 6.30 12.05
C LEU A 69 9.35 7.60 12.48
N LEU A 70 8.71 7.63 13.65
CA LEU A 70 7.97 8.80 14.13
C LEU A 70 8.87 10.04 14.32
N THR A 71 10.13 9.85 14.73
CA THR A 71 11.11 10.94 14.87
C THR A 71 11.81 11.31 13.56
N GLY A 72 11.61 10.53 12.51
CA GLY A 72 12.25 10.73 11.21
C GLY A 72 13.73 10.33 11.16
N THR A 73 14.22 9.60 12.17
CA THR A 73 15.59 9.03 12.18
C THR A 73 15.70 7.90 11.15
N ALA A 74 14.62 7.14 10.94
CA ALA A 74 14.47 6.22 9.84
C ALA A 74 13.44 6.75 8.85
N ASN A 75 13.57 6.34 7.58
CA ASN A 75 12.61 6.66 6.52
C ASN A 75 11.76 5.41 6.21
N PRO A 76 10.42 5.49 6.26
CA PRO A 76 9.58 4.35 5.93
C PRO A 76 9.73 3.95 4.46
N CYS A 77 9.84 2.66 4.21
CA CYS A 77 9.91 2.07 2.86
C CYS A 77 8.92 0.94 2.65
N GLY A 78 8.20 0.53 3.71
CA GLY A 78 7.24 -0.57 3.65
C GLY A 78 6.10 -0.29 2.67
N LYS A 79 5.67 -1.33 1.96
CA LYS A 79 4.48 -1.31 1.10
C LYS A 79 3.50 -2.36 1.60
N LEU A 80 2.21 -2.04 1.56
CA LEU A 80 1.17 -2.96 2.02
C LEU A 80 1.21 -4.28 1.24
N PRO A 81 1.27 -5.43 1.93
CA PRO A 81 1.31 -6.75 1.31
C PRO A 81 -0.07 -7.26 0.88
N CYS A 82 -1.11 -6.49 1.13
CA CYS A 82 -2.48 -6.81 0.79
C CYS A 82 -3.27 -5.56 0.39
N THR A 83 -4.40 -5.77 -0.28
CA THR A 83 -5.38 -4.73 -0.53
C THR A 83 -6.25 -4.57 0.70
N VAL A 84 -6.47 -3.35 1.17
CA VAL A 84 -7.35 -3.04 2.31
C VAL A 84 -8.73 -2.66 1.81
N ALA A 85 -9.73 -3.45 2.15
CA ALA A 85 -11.12 -3.16 1.83
C ALA A 85 -11.62 -1.93 2.61
N ARG A 86 -12.61 -1.22 2.09
CA ARG A 86 -13.29 -0.13 2.82
C ARG A 86 -14.26 -0.66 3.87
N HIS A 87 -14.91 -1.76 3.57
CA HIS A 87 -15.86 -2.42 4.45
C HIS A 87 -15.98 -3.91 4.09
N GLU A 88 -16.60 -4.68 4.94
CA GLU A 88 -16.72 -6.13 4.82
C GLU A 88 -17.38 -6.56 3.51
N GLY A 89 -18.31 -5.78 2.99
CA GLY A 89 -19.00 -6.06 1.73
C GLY A 89 -18.12 -6.03 0.48
N GLN A 90 -16.89 -5.52 0.57
CA GLN A 90 -15.92 -5.59 -0.53
C GLN A 90 -15.09 -6.88 -0.53
N ILE A 91 -15.10 -7.65 0.55
CA ILE A 91 -14.28 -8.86 0.65
C ILE A 91 -14.94 -10.00 -0.15
N PRO A 92 -14.14 -10.73 -0.96
CA PRO A 92 -12.70 -10.69 -1.16
C PRO A 92 -12.24 -9.58 -2.09
N VAL A 93 -11.13 -8.89 -1.74
CA VAL A 93 -10.54 -7.82 -2.53
C VAL A 93 -9.05 -8.08 -2.77
N TYR A 94 -8.65 -8.15 -4.05
CA TYR A 94 -7.28 -8.50 -4.45
C TYR A 94 -6.75 -7.51 -5.49
N TYR A 95 -5.41 -7.33 -5.54
CA TYR A 95 -4.79 -6.55 -6.61
C TYR A 95 -4.94 -7.21 -7.99
N ASN A 96 -4.98 -8.54 -8.02
CA ASN A 96 -5.09 -9.37 -9.22
C ASN A 96 -6.50 -9.99 -9.36
N HIS A 97 -7.53 -9.20 -9.09
CA HIS A 97 -8.92 -9.65 -9.18
C HIS A 97 -9.29 -10.15 -10.59
N PRO A 98 -10.29 -11.06 -10.73
CA PRO A 98 -10.84 -11.44 -12.01
C PRO A 98 -11.41 -10.23 -12.76
N THR A 99 -11.41 -10.29 -14.09
CA THR A 99 -12.10 -9.30 -14.92
C THR A 99 -13.61 -9.29 -14.60
N ASN A 100 -14.25 -8.13 -14.75
CA ASN A 100 -15.66 -7.92 -14.46
C ASN A 100 -16.08 -8.03 -12.98
N THR A 101 -15.18 -7.82 -12.05
CA THR A 101 -15.51 -7.66 -10.62
C THR A 101 -16.13 -6.29 -10.34
N CYS A 102 -16.87 -6.18 -9.22
CA CYS A 102 -17.58 -4.96 -8.85
C CYS A 102 -16.66 -3.80 -8.42
N TYR A 103 -15.40 -4.04 -8.14
CA TYR A 103 -14.48 -2.97 -7.74
C TYR A 103 -13.47 -2.65 -8.86
N SER A 104 -13.01 -1.40 -8.86
CA SER A 104 -12.02 -0.92 -9.82
C SER A 104 -10.87 -0.23 -9.09
N MET A 105 -9.66 -0.54 -9.48
CA MET A 105 -8.45 0.12 -8.98
C MET A 105 -8.22 1.49 -9.64
N THR A 106 -8.89 1.75 -10.77
CA THR A 106 -8.67 2.94 -11.61
C THR A 106 -9.74 4.02 -11.46
N GLY A 107 -10.73 3.79 -10.59
CA GLY A 107 -11.74 4.80 -10.27
C GLY A 107 -12.88 4.97 -11.29
N GLY A 108 -12.95 4.17 -12.36
CA GLY A 108 -14.11 4.16 -13.26
C GLY A 108 -15.36 3.66 -12.54
N THR A 109 -16.55 4.12 -12.92
CA THR A 109 -17.81 3.60 -12.35
C THR A 109 -18.21 2.32 -13.05
N PRO A 110 -18.03 1.13 -12.46
CA PRO A 110 -18.49 -0.11 -13.04
C PRO A 110 -20.03 -0.15 -13.05
N LYS A 111 -20.61 -0.90 -13.98
CA LYS A 111 -22.07 -1.04 -14.05
C LYS A 111 -22.71 -1.61 -12.78
N ASN A 112 -21.94 -2.30 -11.93
CA ASN A 112 -22.36 -2.94 -10.69
C ASN A 112 -21.63 -2.39 -9.48
N ALA A 113 -21.36 -1.08 -9.44
CA ALA A 113 -20.75 -0.43 -8.29
C ALA A 113 -21.70 -0.41 -7.07
N TYR A 114 -21.15 -0.25 -5.87
CA TYR A 114 -21.95 0.00 -4.69
C TYR A 114 -22.70 1.34 -4.82
N ILE A 115 -23.96 1.38 -4.38
CA ILE A 115 -24.78 2.58 -4.43
C ILE A 115 -24.50 3.53 -3.26
N ASP A 116 -23.93 3.01 -2.19
CA ASP A 116 -23.73 3.67 -0.90
C ASP A 116 -22.25 3.83 -0.52
N GLY A 117 -21.33 3.46 -1.40
CA GLY A 117 -19.91 3.56 -1.13
C GLY A 117 -19.02 3.53 -2.38
N ALA A 118 -17.76 3.85 -2.17
CA ALA A 118 -16.76 3.79 -3.22
C ALA A 118 -16.47 2.33 -3.60
N HIS A 119 -16.30 2.09 -4.89
CA HIS A 119 -15.92 0.78 -5.44
C HIS A 119 -14.39 0.54 -5.42
N THR A 120 -13.60 1.57 -5.10
CA THR A 120 -12.16 1.42 -4.92
C THR A 120 -11.84 0.91 -3.52
N PRO A 121 -10.77 0.13 -3.32
CA PRO A 121 -10.34 -0.25 -1.98
C PRO A 121 -9.92 1.00 -1.18
N ARG A 122 -9.76 0.85 0.12
CA ARG A 122 -9.22 1.91 0.99
C ARG A 122 -7.76 2.19 0.66
N TYR A 123 -6.96 1.13 0.69
CA TYR A 123 -5.56 1.17 0.25
C TYR A 123 -5.29 0.00 -0.70
N CYS A 124 -4.62 0.29 -1.79
CA CYS A 124 -4.23 -0.74 -2.74
C CYS A 124 -3.06 -1.57 -2.21
N PHE A 125 -2.97 -2.82 -2.64
CA PHE A 125 -1.75 -3.60 -2.53
C PHE A 125 -0.56 -2.76 -3.03
N GLY A 126 0.54 -2.78 -2.32
CA GLY A 126 1.74 -2.03 -2.68
C GLY A 126 1.70 -0.54 -2.29
N HIS A 127 0.62 -0.05 -1.64
CA HIS A 127 0.59 1.30 -1.12
C HIS A 127 1.59 1.47 0.03
N GLY A 128 2.29 2.60 0.06
CA GLY A 128 3.17 2.99 1.14
C GLY A 128 3.89 4.30 0.80
N LEU A 129 4.01 5.18 1.78
CA LEU A 129 4.60 6.49 1.66
C LEU A 129 6.04 6.50 2.17
N SER A 130 6.80 7.50 1.78
CA SER A 130 8.17 7.76 2.23
C SER A 130 8.31 9.23 2.65
N TYR A 131 9.32 9.53 3.46
CA TYR A 131 9.68 10.91 3.80
C TYR A 131 10.50 11.58 2.71
N THR A 132 10.78 10.88 1.61
CA THR A 132 11.40 11.43 0.41
C THR A 132 10.51 11.19 -0.81
N LYS A 133 10.89 11.73 -1.94
CA LYS A 133 10.14 11.59 -3.21
C LYS A 133 10.99 10.82 -4.21
N TYR A 134 10.41 9.80 -4.80
CA TYR A 134 11.02 9.07 -5.90
C TYR A 134 10.39 9.46 -7.23
N GLU A 135 11.21 9.59 -8.24
CA GLU A 135 10.81 9.85 -9.62
C GLU A 135 11.25 8.68 -10.48
N TYR A 136 10.35 8.22 -11.32
CA TYR A 136 10.54 7.09 -12.22
C TYR A 136 10.61 7.59 -13.65
N ASP A 137 11.58 7.07 -14.39
CA ASP A 137 11.64 7.24 -15.85
C ASP A 137 10.75 6.18 -16.52
N THR A 138 10.70 6.21 -17.84
CA THR A 138 9.98 5.21 -18.64
C THR A 138 10.71 3.87 -18.60
N LEU A 139 9.98 2.80 -18.29
CA LEU A 139 10.48 1.43 -18.44
C LEU A 139 10.84 1.15 -19.89
N ARG A 140 12.07 0.75 -20.14
CA ARG A 140 12.60 0.38 -21.46
C ARG A 140 12.84 -1.12 -21.50
N LEU A 141 12.16 -1.81 -22.40
CA LEU A 141 12.37 -3.23 -22.65
C LEU A 141 13.45 -3.42 -23.72
N GLU A 142 14.31 -4.45 -23.55
CA GLU A 142 15.35 -4.78 -24.53
C GLU A 142 14.79 -5.38 -25.83
N LYS A 143 13.58 -5.96 -25.74
CA LYS A 143 12.88 -6.61 -26.87
C LYS A 143 11.40 -6.38 -26.77
N ASP A 144 10.75 -6.28 -27.92
CA ASP A 144 9.28 -6.15 -28.02
C ASP A 144 8.57 -7.52 -28.02
N ALA A 145 9.30 -8.58 -28.28
CA ALA A 145 8.78 -9.94 -28.31
C ALA A 145 9.82 -10.95 -27.84
N ILE A 146 9.36 -12.00 -27.16
CA ILE A 146 10.16 -13.13 -26.71
C ILE A 146 9.42 -14.44 -27.01
N GLN A 147 10.16 -15.55 -27.06
CA GLN A 147 9.58 -16.88 -27.06
C GLN A 147 8.99 -17.22 -25.68
N ALA A 148 8.10 -18.19 -25.60
CA ALA A 148 7.44 -18.58 -24.34
C ALA A 148 8.42 -19.02 -23.22
N ASP A 149 9.58 -19.52 -23.58
CA ASP A 149 10.67 -19.90 -22.68
C ASP A 149 11.77 -18.84 -22.57
N GLY A 150 11.56 -17.68 -23.18
CA GLY A 150 12.52 -16.57 -23.22
C GLY A 150 12.52 -15.71 -21.96
N VAL A 151 13.59 -14.94 -21.80
CA VAL A 151 13.74 -13.94 -20.74
C VAL A 151 13.58 -12.55 -21.36
N LEU A 152 12.67 -11.75 -20.81
CA LEU A 152 12.52 -10.35 -21.13
C LEU A 152 13.28 -9.52 -20.09
N LYS A 153 14.20 -8.69 -20.56
CA LYS A 153 14.92 -7.73 -19.71
C LYS A 153 14.40 -6.33 -19.95
N GLY A 154 14.36 -5.56 -18.89
CA GLY A 154 14.00 -4.14 -18.95
C GLY A 154 14.90 -3.31 -18.05
N ARG A 155 14.92 -2.02 -18.30
CA ARG A 155 15.63 -1.01 -17.51
C ARG A 155 14.69 0.11 -17.11
N LEU A 156 14.82 0.52 -15.87
CA LEU A 156 14.06 1.62 -15.29
C LEU A 156 15.00 2.45 -14.43
N HIS A 157 15.03 3.76 -14.65
CA HIS A 157 15.75 4.66 -13.76
C HIS A 157 14.83 5.15 -12.66
N VAL A 158 15.30 5.05 -11.43
CA VAL A 158 14.63 5.56 -10.24
C VAL A 158 15.55 6.58 -9.59
N ARG A 159 15.06 7.79 -9.41
CA ARG A 159 15.80 8.90 -8.80
C ARG A 159 15.15 9.29 -7.47
N ASN A 160 15.94 9.42 -6.43
CA ASN A 160 15.51 10.08 -5.21
C ASN A 160 15.57 11.60 -5.41
N ALA A 161 14.43 12.22 -5.65
CA ALA A 161 14.30 13.66 -5.88
C ALA A 161 14.16 14.49 -4.59
N GLY A 162 14.07 13.83 -3.43
CA GLY A 162 13.96 14.48 -2.13
C GLY A 162 15.30 14.64 -1.42
N ASN A 163 15.25 15.16 -0.20
CA ASN A 163 16.42 15.53 0.60
C ASN A 163 16.78 14.50 1.69
N LYS A 164 16.09 13.36 1.73
CA LYS A 164 16.39 12.27 2.68
C LYS A 164 16.76 11.00 1.90
N ALA A 165 17.74 10.26 2.41
CA ALA A 165 17.99 8.91 1.93
C ALA A 165 16.81 8.00 2.22
N GLY A 166 16.60 7.00 1.38
CA GLY A 166 15.53 6.04 1.59
C GLY A 166 15.65 4.83 0.68
N THR A 167 14.88 3.81 0.99
CA THR A 167 14.75 2.61 0.18
C THR A 167 13.42 2.67 -0.55
N GLU A 168 13.43 2.42 -1.85
CA GLU A 168 12.21 2.28 -2.64
C GLU A 168 11.99 0.81 -3.00
N ILE A 169 10.73 0.41 -2.97
CA ILE A 169 10.30 -0.92 -3.40
C ILE A 169 9.60 -0.78 -4.74
N VAL A 170 10.32 -1.11 -5.81
CA VAL A 170 9.80 -1.04 -7.17
C VAL A 170 9.03 -2.31 -7.48
N GLN A 171 7.77 -2.16 -7.86
CA GLN A 171 6.88 -3.26 -8.20
C GLN A 171 6.62 -3.27 -9.70
N PHE A 172 6.91 -4.42 -10.33
CA PHE A 172 6.60 -4.67 -11.74
C PHE A 172 5.39 -5.59 -11.85
N TYR A 173 4.49 -5.26 -12.76
CA TYR A 173 3.31 -6.05 -13.03
C TYR A 173 3.27 -6.46 -14.49
N VAL A 174 2.95 -7.72 -14.73
CA VAL A 174 2.68 -8.24 -16.07
C VAL A 174 1.17 -8.37 -16.25
N HIS A 175 0.66 -7.81 -17.33
CA HIS A 175 -0.72 -7.95 -17.74
C HIS A 175 -0.79 -8.84 -18.98
N ASP A 176 -1.26 -10.06 -18.80
CA ASP A 176 -1.63 -10.92 -19.91
C ASP A 176 -3.05 -10.56 -20.37
N VAL A 177 -3.16 -10.05 -21.59
CA VAL A 177 -4.43 -9.58 -22.16
C VAL A 177 -5.47 -10.70 -22.32
N ALA A 178 -5.01 -11.95 -22.48
CA ALA A 178 -5.88 -13.13 -22.62
C ALA A 178 -6.25 -13.76 -21.26
N ALA A 179 -5.60 -13.36 -20.17
CA ALA A 179 -5.88 -13.93 -18.86
C ALA A 179 -7.22 -13.46 -18.30
N SER A 180 -7.83 -14.31 -17.50
CA SER A 180 -9.04 -13.98 -16.74
C SER A 180 -8.81 -13.04 -15.55
N MET A 181 -7.54 -12.82 -15.17
CA MET A 181 -7.11 -11.97 -14.06
C MET A 181 -6.51 -10.66 -14.59
N VAL A 182 -6.75 -9.56 -13.89
CA VAL A 182 -6.32 -8.22 -14.32
C VAL A 182 -4.79 -8.06 -14.27
N ARG A 183 -4.12 -8.56 -13.25
CA ARG A 183 -2.66 -8.47 -13.07
C ARG A 183 -2.12 -9.75 -12.44
N PRO A 184 -1.97 -10.84 -13.23
CA PRO A 184 -1.70 -12.14 -12.66
C PRO A 184 -0.32 -12.30 -12.02
N VAL A 185 0.68 -11.53 -12.45
CA VAL A 185 2.07 -11.69 -12.00
C VAL A 185 2.65 -10.36 -11.55
N LYS A 186 3.42 -10.40 -10.48
CA LYS A 186 4.25 -9.28 -9.99
C LYS A 186 5.67 -9.75 -9.77
N ALA A 187 6.62 -8.85 -10.00
CA ALA A 187 7.99 -8.95 -9.54
C ALA A 187 8.32 -7.71 -8.70
N VAL A 188 9.26 -7.83 -7.77
CA VAL A 188 9.63 -6.74 -6.84
C VAL A 188 11.14 -6.61 -6.79
N SER A 189 11.62 -5.39 -6.85
CA SER A 189 13.02 -5.03 -6.62
C SER A 189 13.14 -4.02 -5.47
N TYR A 190 14.22 -4.12 -4.70
CA TYR A 190 14.54 -3.20 -3.61
C TYR A 190 15.75 -2.38 -3.98
N THR A 191 15.61 -1.06 -3.88
CA THR A 191 16.64 -0.08 -4.23
C THR A 191 16.85 0.89 -3.09
N HIS A 192 18.09 1.03 -2.60
CA HIS A 192 18.47 2.02 -1.61
C HIS A 192 19.13 3.22 -2.27
N LEU A 193 18.53 4.40 -2.14
CA LEU A 193 18.99 5.63 -2.78
C LEU A 193 19.29 6.71 -1.73
N ARG A 194 20.47 7.33 -1.86
CA ARG A 194 20.78 8.57 -1.13
C ARG A 194 19.95 9.73 -1.70
N ALA A 195 19.93 10.86 -0.98
CA ALA A 195 19.28 12.04 -1.50
C ALA A 195 19.89 12.44 -2.87
N HIS A 196 19.04 12.71 -3.85
CA HIS A 196 19.41 13.05 -5.23
C HIS A 196 20.20 11.98 -6.02
N GLU A 197 20.27 10.76 -5.52
CA GLU A 197 20.88 9.63 -6.22
C GLU A 197 19.91 9.00 -7.24
N THR A 198 20.46 8.44 -8.31
CA THR A 198 19.73 7.71 -9.34
C THR A 198 20.33 6.34 -9.50
N GLU A 199 19.51 5.31 -9.54
CA GLU A 199 19.92 3.95 -9.90
C GLU A 199 19.36 3.57 -11.27
N ALA A 200 20.20 2.89 -12.07
CA ALA A 200 19.94 2.68 -13.49
C ALA A 200 19.51 1.26 -13.87
N ASP A 201 19.86 0.23 -13.12
CA ASP A 201 19.67 -1.17 -13.52
C ASP A 201 18.88 -1.96 -12.46
N LEU A 202 17.74 -2.52 -12.89
CA LEU A 202 16.90 -3.46 -12.14
C LEU A 202 16.73 -4.78 -12.91
#